data_af9a79a628d3f8f544e4ebaa9b98d026
#
_entry.id   af9a79a628d3f8f544e4ebaa9b98d026
#
_cell.length_a   1.000
_cell.length_b   1.000
_cell.length_c   1.000
_cell.angle_alpha   90.00
_cell.angle_beta   90.00
_cell.angle_gamma   90.00
#
_symmetry.space_group_name_H-M   'P 1'
#
loop_
_entity.id
_entity.type
_entity.pdbx_description
1 polymer ?
#
loop_
_entity_poly.entity_id
_entity_poly.type
_entity_poly.pdbx_seq_one_letter_code
_entity_poly.pdbx_strand_id
1 'polypeptide(L)'
;MSQLFVIRRYRFCVAHRLHTDLLSPEENWAAFGKCNNANGHGHNYVVLVTICAGTGESTSSLDSLDRLVTDTIIERFDHQDLNSDPAFSALTTTGENLVMVIWDILNPLLPPGRLRKIGVIETRDNYFEYTGAI
;
A
#
# COMPACT_ATOMS: atom_id res chain seq x y z
N MET A 1 -4.57 16.91 -25.12
CA MET A 1 -3.63 17.58 -24.23
C MET A 1 -2.72 16.57 -23.56
N SER A 2 -1.46 16.96 -23.40
CA SER A 2 -0.47 16.08 -22.75
C SER A 2 -0.66 16.06 -21.24
N GLN A 3 -0.45 14.90 -20.65
CA GLN A 3 -0.41 14.74 -19.20
C GLN A 3 0.93 14.18 -18.80
N LEU A 4 1.49 14.76 -17.74
CA LEU A 4 2.76 14.30 -17.17
C LEU A 4 2.46 13.68 -15.81
N PHE A 5 2.99 12.50 -15.59
CA PHE A 5 2.90 11.83 -14.31
C PHE A 5 4.28 11.75 -13.66
N VAL A 6 4.33 11.90 -12.35
CA VAL A 6 5.53 11.66 -11.57
C VAL A 6 5.25 10.43 -10.70
N ILE A 7 6.19 9.52 -10.67
CA ILE A 7 6.11 8.30 -9.87
C ILE A 7 7.22 8.36 -8.83
N ARG A 8 6.85 8.31 -7.54
CA ARG A 8 7.80 8.26 -6.44
C ARG A 8 7.78 6.89 -5.81
N ARG A 9 8.95 6.40 -5.43
CA ARG A 9 9.13 5.08 -4.82
C ARG A 9 9.42 5.21 -3.34
N TYR A 10 8.78 4.37 -2.56
CA TYR A 10 8.98 4.30 -1.11
C TYR A 10 9.11 2.85 -0.71
N ARG A 11 9.80 2.57 0.39
CA ARG A 11 10.02 1.21 0.87
C ARG A 11 9.69 1.12 2.34
N PHE A 12 9.10 0.00 2.73
CA PHE A 12 8.92 -0.34 4.13
C PHE A 12 8.86 -1.85 4.30
N CYS A 13 9.21 -2.29 5.52
CA CYS A 13 9.18 -3.70 5.91
C CYS A 13 8.00 -3.92 6.82
N VAL A 14 7.23 -4.96 6.56
CA VAL A 14 6.11 -5.35 7.44
C VAL A 14 6.16 -6.82 7.74
N ALA A 15 5.55 -7.22 8.86
CA ALA A 15 5.15 -8.59 9.11
C ALA A 15 3.66 -8.70 8.82
N HIS A 16 3.22 -9.84 8.29
CA HIS A 16 1.82 -10.10 8.14
C HIS A 16 1.53 -11.60 8.16
N ARG A 17 0.28 -11.94 8.44
CA ARG A 17 -0.25 -13.27 8.34
C ARG A 17 -1.49 -13.21 7.45
N LEU A 18 -1.52 -14.01 6.39
CA LEU A 18 -2.71 -14.12 5.56
C LEU A 18 -3.70 -15.06 6.24
N HIS A 19 -4.76 -14.49 6.77
CA HIS A 19 -5.75 -15.19 7.57
C HIS A 19 -7.09 -14.45 7.50
N THR A 20 -8.18 -15.19 7.59
CA THR A 20 -9.51 -14.60 7.76
C THR A 20 -10.34 -15.45 8.73
N ASP A 21 -11.07 -14.79 9.63
CA ASP A 21 -11.97 -15.44 10.57
C ASP A 21 -13.23 -16.00 9.89
N LEU A 22 -13.44 -15.67 8.61
CA LEU A 22 -14.53 -16.24 7.82
C LEU A 22 -14.28 -17.69 7.41
N LEU A 23 -13.05 -18.18 7.56
CA LEU A 23 -12.64 -19.53 7.23
C LEU A 23 -12.17 -20.26 8.50
N SER A 24 -12.29 -21.59 8.50
CA SER A 24 -11.71 -22.41 9.57
C SER A 24 -10.17 -22.36 9.50
N PRO A 25 -9.46 -22.81 10.56
CA PRO A 25 -8.00 -22.90 10.51
C PRO A 25 -7.49 -23.75 9.34
N GLU A 26 -8.15 -24.87 9.03
CA GLU A 26 -7.77 -25.73 7.91
C GLU A 26 -7.99 -25.05 6.57
N GLU A 27 -9.10 -24.32 6.42
CA GLU A 27 -9.41 -23.57 5.21
C GLU A 27 -8.44 -22.43 5.00
N ASN A 28 -8.04 -21.72 6.07
CA ASN A 28 -7.02 -20.67 6.00
C ASN A 28 -5.69 -21.23 5.52
N TRP A 29 -5.27 -22.37 6.07
CA TRP A 29 -4.02 -23.01 5.66
C TRP A 29 -4.08 -23.45 4.20
N ALA A 30 -5.21 -24.02 3.77
CA ALA A 30 -5.39 -24.43 2.38
C ALA A 30 -5.37 -23.26 1.41
N ALA A 31 -5.95 -22.11 1.81
CA ALA A 31 -6.02 -20.91 0.97
C ALA A 31 -4.69 -20.17 0.91
N PHE A 32 -3.98 -20.05 2.03
CA PHE A 32 -2.81 -19.17 2.16
C PHE A 32 -1.49 -19.90 2.38
N GLY A 33 -1.51 -21.18 2.75
CA GLY A 33 -0.29 -21.96 2.96
C GLY A 33 0.63 -21.34 4.00
N LYS A 34 1.91 -21.20 3.65
CA LYS A 34 2.92 -20.61 4.53
C LYS A 34 2.59 -19.19 4.97
N CYS A 35 1.82 -18.46 4.19
CA CYS A 35 1.40 -17.10 4.53
C CYS A 35 0.40 -17.09 5.69
N ASN A 36 -0.14 -18.22 6.08
CA ASN A 36 -1.03 -18.36 7.23
C ASN A 36 -0.29 -18.71 8.53
N ASN A 37 1.04 -18.70 8.55
CA ASN A 37 1.81 -18.95 9.76
C ASN A 37 1.39 -17.99 10.87
N ALA A 38 1.08 -18.55 12.06
CA ALA A 38 0.59 -17.76 13.20
C ALA A 38 1.57 -16.68 13.67
N ASN A 39 2.87 -16.87 13.42
CA ASN A 39 3.90 -15.89 13.76
C ASN A 39 4.08 -14.83 12.68
N GLY A 40 3.32 -14.93 11.58
CA GLY A 40 3.46 -14.05 10.44
C GLY A 40 4.72 -14.35 9.63
N HIS A 41 4.98 -13.52 8.63
CA HIS A 41 6.24 -13.51 7.89
C HIS A 41 6.51 -12.07 7.44
N GLY A 42 7.79 -11.76 7.19
CA GLY A 42 8.20 -10.42 6.81
C GLY A 42 8.21 -10.23 5.31
N HIS A 43 7.86 -9.03 4.89
CA HIS A 43 7.96 -8.59 3.49
C HIS A 43 8.59 -7.21 3.41
N ASN A 44 9.40 -7.01 2.37
CA ASN A 44 9.86 -5.70 1.96
C ASN A 44 8.94 -5.22 0.84
N TYR A 45 8.11 -4.23 1.12
CA TYR A 45 7.24 -3.66 0.12
C TYR A 45 7.89 -2.46 -0.54
N VAL A 46 7.68 -2.33 -1.86
CA VAL A 46 7.97 -1.10 -2.59
C VAL A 46 6.64 -0.50 -2.99
N VAL A 47 6.40 0.74 -2.59
CA VAL A 47 5.18 1.47 -2.92
C VAL A 47 5.52 2.50 -3.99
N LEU A 48 4.73 2.51 -5.06
CA LEU A 48 4.85 3.46 -6.15
C LEU A 48 3.64 4.40 -6.08
N VAL A 49 3.90 5.68 -5.84
CA VAL A 49 2.86 6.71 -5.80
C VAL A 49 2.95 7.52 -7.08
N THR A 50 1.91 7.44 -7.90
CA THR A 50 1.81 8.18 -9.16
C THR A 50 0.90 9.39 -8.96
N ILE A 51 1.45 10.57 -9.21
CA ILE A 51 0.67 11.81 -9.17
C ILE A 51 0.65 12.46 -10.55
N CYS A 52 -0.41 13.20 -10.82
CA CYS A 52 -0.48 14.04 -12.00
C CYS A 52 0.35 15.29 -11.72
N ALA A 53 1.38 15.51 -12.51
CA ALA A 53 2.24 16.67 -12.37
C ALA A 53 1.66 17.84 -13.16
N GLY A 54 1.56 18.99 -12.51
CA GLY A 54 1.23 20.23 -13.21
C GLY A 54 2.44 20.78 -13.92
N THR A 55 2.22 21.75 -14.79
CA THR A 55 3.30 22.51 -15.41
C THR A 55 4.09 23.23 -14.30
N GLY A 56 5.41 23.05 -14.31
CA GLY A 56 6.24 23.70 -13.30
C GLY A 56 6.31 22.98 -11.97
N GLU A 57 6.06 21.65 -11.95
CA GLU A 57 6.27 20.84 -10.74
C GLU A 57 7.67 21.04 -10.22
N SER A 58 7.82 21.38 -8.95
CA SER A 58 9.10 21.72 -8.35
C SER A 58 9.59 20.63 -7.41
N THR A 59 10.88 20.64 -7.11
CA THR A 59 11.47 19.75 -6.12
C THR A 59 10.79 19.91 -4.75
N SER A 60 10.43 21.13 -4.37
CA SER A 60 9.77 21.35 -3.08
C SER A 60 8.38 20.74 -3.00
N SER A 61 7.64 20.68 -4.11
CA SER A 61 6.37 19.95 -4.18
C SER A 61 6.57 18.46 -3.98
N LEU A 62 7.61 17.89 -4.57
CA LEU A 62 7.93 16.47 -4.41
C LEU A 62 8.41 16.17 -3.01
N ASP A 63 9.18 17.07 -2.40
CA ASP A 63 9.60 16.92 -0.99
C ASP A 63 8.40 16.92 -0.06
N SER A 64 7.40 17.76 -0.35
CA SER A 64 6.15 17.78 0.44
C SER A 64 5.38 16.47 0.28
N LEU A 65 5.33 15.90 -0.93
CA LEU A 65 4.72 14.59 -1.15
C LEU A 65 5.48 13.51 -0.39
N ASP A 66 6.81 13.52 -0.44
CA ASP A 66 7.63 12.54 0.26
C ASP A 66 7.37 12.59 1.77
N ARG A 67 7.27 13.79 2.33
CA ARG A 67 6.96 13.97 3.75
C ARG A 67 5.57 13.45 4.08
N LEU A 68 4.58 13.75 3.25
CA LEU A 68 3.22 13.27 3.45
C LEU A 68 3.17 11.74 3.46
N VAL A 69 3.79 11.10 2.48
CA VAL A 69 3.83 9.64 2.39
C VAL A 69 4.59 9.03 3.56
N THR A 70 5.72 9.62 3.93
CA THR A 70 6.50 9.14 5.07
C THR A 70 5.66 9.20 6.35
N ASP A 71 5.02 10.34 6.62
CA ASP A 71 4.27 10.55 7.87
C ASP A 71 2.99 9.70 7.95
N THR A 72 2.34 9.42 6.83
CA THR A 72 1.04 8.74 6.83
C THR A 72 1.11 7.24 6.49
N ILE A 73 2.09 6.82 5.72
CA ILE A 73 2.22 5.45 5.26
C ILE A 73 3.42 4.76 5.89
N ILE A 74 4.62 5.33 5.71
CA ILE A 74 5.85 4.67 6.15
C ILE A 74 5.87 4.54 7.67
N GLU A 75 5.63 5.60 8.40
CA GLU A 75 5.64 5.57 9.86
C GLU A 75 4.55 4.68 10.44
N ARG A 76 3.42 4.57 9.74
CA ARG A 76 2.30 3.74 10.18
C ARG A 76 2.60 2.25 10.03
N PHE A 77 3.20 1.86 8.90
CA PHE A 77 3.32 0.45 8.54
C PHE A 77 4.72 -0.14 8.70
N ASP A 78 5.78 0.68 8.64
CA ASP A 78 7.14 0.18 8.68
C ASP A 78 7.44 -0.51 10.01
N HIS A 79 7.95 -1.73 9.94
CA HIS A 79 8.27 -2.59 11.09
C HIS A 79 7.04 -2.90 11.96
N GLN A 80 5.85 -2.82 11.40
CA GLN A 80 4.60 -3.13 12.10
C GLN A 80 3.99 -4.41 11.56
N ASP A 81 3.08 -5.00 12.36
CA ASP A 81 2.25 -6.12 11.93
C ASP A 81 0.99 -5.56 11.29
N LEU A 82 0.81 -5.79 9.99
CA LEU A 82 -0.38 -5.31 9.27
C LEU A 82 -1.68 -5.87 9.84
N ASN A 83 -1.65 -7.10 10.37
CA ASN A 83 -2.85 -7.71 10.97
C ASN A 83 -3.35 -6.94 12.19
N SER A 84 -2.48 -6.18 12.83
CA SER A 84 -2.82 -5.36 14.00
C SER A 84 -3.29 -3.96 13.63
N ASP A 85 -3.20 -3.56 12.35
CA ASP A 85 -3.63 -2.23 11.93
C ASP A 85 -5.14 -2.20 11.75
N PRO A 86 -5.83 -1.17 12.28
CA PRO A 86 -7.30 -1.06 12.17
C PRO A 86 -7.84 -1.09 10.74
N ALA A 87 -7.07 -0.63 9.76
CA ALA A 87 -7.49 -0.64 8.36
C ALA A 87 -7.69 -2.06 7.83
N PHE A 88 -7.05 -3.06 8.47
CA PHE A 88 -7.16 -4.46 8.09
C PHE A 88 -8.06 -5.27 9.03
N SER A 89 -8.85 -4.62 9.89
CA SER A 89 -9.69 -5.31 10.86
C SER A 89 -10.73 -6.23 10.19
N ALA A 90 -11.19 -5.89 8.98
CA ALA A 90 -12.15 -6.67 8.21
C ALA A 90 -11.59 -7.12 6.86
N LEU A 91 -10.27 -7.00 6.65
CA LEU A 91 -9.59 -7.31 5.40
C LEU A 91 -8.41 -8.24 5.67
N THR A 92 -8.14 -9.14 4.72
CA THR A 92 -6.87 -9.86 4.72
C THR A 92 -5.74 -8.91 4.33
N THR A 93 -4.53 -9.16 4.81
CA THR A 93 -3.36 -8.30 4.57
C THR A 93 -2.66 -8.64 3.26
N THR A 94 -3.42 -8.84 2.20
CA THR A 94 -2.89 -9.10 0.85
C THR A 94 -2.38 -7.81 0.22
N GLY A 95 -1.51 -7.93 -0.78
CA GLY A 95 -1.05 -6.77 -1.56
C GLY A 95 -2.21 -6.06 -2.25
N GLU A 96 -3.23 -6.80 -2.69
CA GLU A 96 -4.44 -6.24 -3.30
C GLU A 96 -5.18 -5.31 -2.34
N ASN A 97 -5.35 -5.73 -1.09
CA ASN A 97 -5.99 -4.90 -0.07
C ASN A 97 -5.09 -3.75 0.37
N LEU A 98 -3.78 -3.99 0.42
CA LEU A 98 -2.84 -2.95 0.82
C LEU A 98 -2.84 -1.76 -0.15
N VAL A 99 -2.89 -1.99 -1.47
CA VAL A 99 -2.94 -0.87 -2.43
C VAL A 99 -4.20 -0.02 -2.23
N MET A 100 -5.34 -0.66 -1.93
CA MET A 100 -6.58 0.05 -1.67
C MET A 100 -6.52 0.86 -0.37
N VAL A 101 -5.95 0.27 0.68
CA VAL A 101 -5.78 0.96 1.97
C VAL A 101 -4.89 2.18 1.81
N ILE A 102 -3.76 2.05 1.12
CA ILE A 102 -2.84 3.18 0.88
C ILE A 102 -3.54 4.28 0.09
N TRP A 103 -4.27 3.91 -0.96
CA TRP A 103 -5.06 4.89 -1.73
C TRP A 103 -6.04 5.65 -0.83
N ASP A 104 -6.79 4.92 -0.01
CA ASP A 104 -7.82 5.51 0.85
C ASP A 104 -7.23 6.44 1.91
N ILE A 105 -5.98 6.20 2.32
CA ILE A 105 -5.27 7.09 3.24
C ILE A 105 -4.79 8.35 2.52
N LEU A 106 -4.19 8.21 1.34
CA LEU A 106 -3.52 9.32 0.66
C LEU A 106 -4.47 10.22 -0.14
N ASN A 107 -5.45 9.63 -0.81
CA ASN A 107 -6.28 10.39 -1.74
C ASN A 107 -7.00 11.57 -1.08
N PRO A 108 -7.59 11.44 0.13
CA PRO A 108 -8.24 12.58 0.78
C PRO A 108 -7.27 13.68 1.21
N LEU A 109 -5.98 13.37 1.32
CA LEU A 109 -4.95 14.32 1.78
C LEU A 109 -4.30 15.09 0.63
N LEU A 110 -4.65 14.76 -0.60
CA LEU A 110 -4.14 15.41 -1.80
C LEU A 110 -5.27 16.14 -2.52
N PRO A 111 -4.96 17.16 -3.34
CA PRO A 111 -6.00 17.81 -4.14
C PRO A 111 -6.73 16.82 -5.03
N PRO A 112 -8.03 17.03 -5.30
CA PRO A 112 -8.80 16.13 -6.15
C PRO A 112 -8.12 15.89 -7.51
N GLY A 113 -8.01 14.62 -7.90
CA GLY A 113 -7.38 14.24 -9.16
C GLY A 113 -5.85 14.24 -9.16
N ARG A 114 -5.21 14.65 -8.07
CA ARG A 114 -3.74 14.67 -7.96
C ARG A 114 -3.17 13.25 -7.90
N LEU A 115 -3.75 12.41 -7.05
CA LEU A 115 -3.35 11.01 -6.95
C LEU A 115 -3.96 10.21 -8.10
N ARG A 116 -3.14 9.50 -8.84
CA ARG A 116 -3.59 8.73 -10.02
C ARG A 116 -3.49 7.24 -9.85
N LYS A 117 -2.48 6.77 -9.11
CA LYS A 117 -2.26 5.34 -8.95
C LYS A 117 -1.42 5.07 -7.72
N ILE A 118 -1.75 3.97 -7.04
CA ILE A 118 -0.88 3.35 -6.05
C ILE A 118 -0.48 1.98 -6.60
N GLY A 119 0.83 1.72 -6.63
CA GLY A 119 1.37 0.40 -6.95
C GLY A 119 2.09 -0.16 -5.73
N VAL A 120 2.03 -1.47 -5.55
CA VAL A 120 2.77 -2.17 -4.50
C VAL A 120 3.46 -3.37 -5.11
N ILE A 121 4.78 -3.44 -4.92
CA ILE A 121 5.55 -4.63 -5.25
C ILE A 121 5.75 -5.39 -3.94
N GLU A 122 5.09 -6.54 -3.85
CA GLU A 122 5.17 -7.40 -2.66
C GLU A 122 6.39 -8.31 -2.75
N THR A 123 6.56 -8.93 -3.91
CA THR A 123 7.73 -9.74 -4.22
C THR A 123 8.22 -9.33 -5.61
N ARG A 124 9.38 -9.89 -6.02
CA ARG A 124 9.91 -9.59 -7.35
C ARG A 124 8.91 -9.85 -8.48
N ASP A 125 8.02 -10.83 -8.29
CA ASP A 125 7.12 -11.29 -9.35
C ASP A 125 5.67 -10.84 -9.14
N ASN A 126 5.33 -10.21 -8.01
CA ASN A 126 3.97 -9.77 -7.69
C ASN A 126 3.89 -8.26 -7.57
N TYR A 127 3.10 -7.66 -8.44
CA TYR A 127 2.84 -6.23 -8.46
C TYR A 127 1.34 -5.99 -8.54
N PHE A 128 0.84 -5.14 -7.66
CA PHE A 128 -0.57 -4.76 -7.62
C PHE A 128 -0.69 -3.26 -7.83
N GLU A 129 -1.70 -2.82 -8.54
CA GLU A 129 -1.97 -1.39 -8.69
C GLU A 129 -3.45 -1.08 -8.58
N TYR A 130 -3.75 0.14 -8.12
CA TYR A 130 -5.10 0.60 -7.88
C TYR A 130 -5.20 2.07 -8.29
N THR A 131 -6.24 2.40 -9.02
CA THR A 131 -6.47 3.75 -9.56
C THR A 131 -7.71 4.42 -8.96
N GLY A 132 -8.20 3.90 -7.86
CA GLY A 132 -9.39 4.40 -7.20
C GLY A 132 -10.65 3.67 -7.66
N ALA A 133 -11.75 3.93 -6.97
CA ALA A 133 -13.06 3.40 -7.34
C ALA A 133 -13.55 4.08 -8.62
N ILE A 134 -14.21 3.31 -9.46
CA ILE A 134 -14.82 3.83 -10.71
C ILE A 134 -16.09 4.61 -10.38
#